data_f71da8db39fd73dc29ec76f2d6e9a9e9
#
_entry.id   f71da8db39fd73dc29ec76f2d6e9a9e9
#
_cell.length_a   1.000
_cell.length_b   1.000
_cell.length_c   1.000
_cell.angle_alpha   90.00
_cell.angle_beta   90.00
_cell.angle_gamma   90.00
#
_symmetry.space_group_name_H-M   'P 1'
#
loop_
_entity.id
_entity.type
_entity.pdbx_description
1 polymer ?
#
loop_
_entity_poly.entity_id
_entity_poly.type
_entity_poly.pdbx_seq_one_letter_code
_entity_poly.pdbx_strand_id
1 'polypeptide(L)' 'SAGAEIMAEGNIHVYNTLRGRALAGVHGNTAARIFCFDLQAELISIAGDYKTSEDLNKQTYKNPVQIYLQNHALIIKEIA' A
#
# COMPACT_ATOMS: atom_id res chain seq x y z
N SER A 1 -9.92 -3.79 -8.50
CA SER A 1 -9.68 -4.16 -9.89
C SER A 1 -8.60 -3.28 -10.50
N ALA A 2 -8.04 -3.76 -11.61
CA ALA A 2 -7.02 -3.01 -12.31
C ALA A 2 -7.56 -1.64 -12.73
N GLY A 3 -6.75 -0.58 -12.51
CA GLY A 3 -7.14 0.79 -12.84
C GLY A 3 -7.99 1.49 -11.79
N ALA A 4 -8.47 0.78 -10.79
CA ALA A 4 -9.25 1.39 -9.71
C ALA A 4 -8.34 2.19 -8.78
N GLU A 5 -8.93 3.15 -8.07
CA GLU A 5 -8.20 3.96 -7.10
C GLU A 5 -8.98 4.00 -5.79
N ILE A 6 -8.29 3.71 -4.69
CA ILE A 6 -8.84 3.78 -3.35
C ILE A 6 -8.10 4.89 -2.61
N MET A 7 -8.86 5.80 -2.01
CA MET A 7 -8.29 6.90 -1.22
C MET A 7 -8.91 6.91 0.16
N ALA A 8 -8.11 7.14 1.18
CA ALA A 8 -8.58 7.22 2.55
C ALA A 8 -7.75 8.21 3.37
N GLU A 9 -8.40 8.89 4.31
CA GLU A 9 -7.70 9.77 5.25
C GLU A 9 -6.89 8.95 6.26
N GLY A 10 -7.37 7.77 6.60
CA GLY A 10 -6.71 6.83 7.51
C GLY A 10 -6.19 5.60 6.79
N ASN A 11 -6.40 4.44 7.40
CA ASN A 11 -5.92 3.16 6.90
C ASN A 11 -6.77 2.62 5.75
N ILE A 12 -6.16 1.75 4.96
CA ILE A 12 -6.85 0.99 3.91
C ILE A 12 -6.67 -0.49 4.21
N HIS A 13 -7.78 -1.24 4.14
CA HIS A 13 -7.78 -2.69 4.30
C HIS A 13 -8.39 -3.32 3.06
N VAL A 14 -7.61 -4.17 2.38
CA VAL A 14 -8.08 -4.90 1.21
C VAL A 14 -7.97 -6.39 1.52
N TYR A 15 -9.11 -7.06 1.69
CA TYR A 15 -9.16 -8.47 2.07
C TYR A 15 -9.05 -9.41 0.88
N ASN A 16 -8.49 -8.92 -0.20
CA ASN A 16 -8.32 -9.64 -1.44
C ASN A 16 -7.07 -9.13 -2.14
N THR A 17 -7.00 -9.26 -3.46
CA THR A 17 -5.90 -8.71 -4.24
C THR A 17 -6.04 -7.21 -4.37
N LEU A 18 -5.00 -6.47 -4.02
CA LEU A 18 -4.94 -5.03 -4.23
C LEU A 18 -4.32 -4.76 -5.59
N ARG A 19 -5.14 -4.31 -6.54
CA ARG A 19 -4.74 -3.88 -7.86
C ARG A 19 -5.01 -2.39 -8.01
N GLY A 20 -4.43 -1.76 -9.02
CA GLY A 20 -4.63 -0.33 -9.22
C GLY A 20 -3.88 0.49 -8.19
N ARG A 21 -4.50 1.53 -7.65
CA ARG A 21 -3.84 2.51 -6.79
C ARG A 21 -4.50 2.58 -5.41
N ALA A 22 -3.68 2.67 -4.39
CA ALA A 22 -4.17 2.85 -3.02
C ALA A 22 -3.40 3.97 -2.35
N LEU A 23 -4.14 4.99 -1.90
CA LEU A 23 -3.58 6.19 -1.27
C LEU A 23 -4.18 6.34 0.12
N ALA A 24 -3.39 6.05 1.13
CA ALA A 24 -3.78 6.18 2.53
C ALA A 24 -3.21 7.48 3.11
N GLY A 25 -3.82 7.95 4.19
CA GLY A 25 -3.35 9.14 4.88
C GLY A 25 -3.33 10.37 4.00
N VAL A 26 -4.34 10.55 3.12
CA VAL A 26 -4.31 11.58 2.06
C VAL A 26 -4.25 13.01 2.58
N HIS A 27 -4.56 13.23 3.85
CA HIS A 27 -4.43 14.55 4.48
C HIS A 27 -3.19 14.66 5.37
N GLY A 28 -2.18 13.82 5.10
CA GLY A 28 -0.89 13.91 5.78
C GLY A 28 -0.73 13.02 7.00
N ASN A 29 -1.64 12.05 7.21
CA ASN A 29 -1.51 11.12 8.34
C ASN A 29 -0.39 10.11 8.05
N THR A 30 0.79 10.34 8.61
CA THR A 30 1.96 9.48 8.43
C THR A 30 1.86 8.16 9.21
N ALA A 31 0.89 8.03 10.11
CA ALA A 31 0.64 6.80 10.85
C ALA A 31 -0.31 5.86 10.11
N ALA A 32 -0.89 6.29 8.99
CA ALA A 32 -1.79 5.46 8.20
C ALA A 32 -1.06 4.23 7.67
N ARG A 33 -1.80 3.13 7.57
CA ARG A 33 -1.28 1.85 7.08
C ARG A 33 -2.18 1.28 6.00
N ILE A 34 -1.59 0.46 5.13
CA ILE A 34 -2.33 -0.29 4.13
C ILE A 34 -2.11 -1.77 4.42
N PHE A 35 -3.20 -2.52 4.43
CA PHE A 35 -3.19 -3.97 4.64
C PHE A 35 -3.84 -4.62 3.43
N CYS A 36 -3.21 -5.64 2.87
CA CYS A 36 -3.84 -6.40 1.79
C CYS A 36 -3.38 -7.85 1.80
N PHE A 37 -4.22 -8.73 1.25
CA PHE A 37 -3.91 -10.15 1.22
C PHE A 37 -2.94 -10.50 0.09
N ASP A 38 -3.00 -9.76 -1.02
CA ASP A 38 -2.16 -10.00 -2.18
C ASP A 38 -1.84 -8.67 -2.84
N LEU A 39 -0.58 -8.28 -2.81
CA LEU A 39 -0.14 -6.98 -3.31
C LEU A 39 0.23 -7.06 -4.79
N GLN A 40 -0.63 -6.50 -5.65
CA GLN A 40 -0.44 -6.42 -7.10
C GLN A 40 -0.69 -4.99 -7.60
N ALA A 41 -0.41 -4.01 -6.76
CA ALA A 41 -0.79 -2.62 -7.03
C ALA A 41 0.09 -1.96 -8.09
N GLU A 42 -0.48 -0.99 -8.78
CA GLU A 42 0.24 -0.11 -9.68
C GLU A 42 0.94 1.01 -8.90
N LEU A 43 0.31 1.46 -7.81
CA LEU A 43 0.84 2.53 -6.97
C LEU A 43 0.31 2.40 -5.55
N ILE A 44 1.20 2.57 -4.60
CA ILE A 44 0.87 2.64 -3.17
C ILE A 44 1.40 3.98 -2.66
N SER A 45 0.56 4.69 -1.91
CA SER A 45 0.97 5.95 -1.29
C SER A 45 0.49 6.02 0.16
N ILE A 46 1.32 6.57 1.03
CA ILE A 46 0.94 6.93 2.40
C ILE A 46 1.42 8.35 2.66
N ALA A 47 0.50 9.24 2.96
CA ALA A 47 0.79 10.64 3.28
C ALA A 47 1.70 11.30 2.24
N GLY A 48 1.54 10.95 0.96
CA GLY A 48 2.29 11.53 -0.14
C GLY A 48 3.57 10.81 -0.53
N ASP A 49 4.12 9.95 0.31
CA ASP A 49 5.25 9.10 -0.09
C ASP A 49 4.71 7.88 -0.83
N TYR A 50 5.32 7.49 -1.92
CA TYR A 50 4.75 6.47 -2.79
C TYR A 50 5.78 5.54 -3.40
N LYS A 51 5.29 4.37 -3.84
CA LYS A 51 6.01 3.43 -4.69
C LYS A 51 5.12 3.02 -5.85
N THR A 52 5.72 2.87 -7.02
CA THR A 52 5.02 2.38 -8.20
C THR A 52 5.27 0.89 -8.40
N SER A 53 4.54 0.29 -9.34
CA SER A 53 4.69 -1.14 -9.65
C SER A 53 6.11 -1.53 -10.00
N GLU A 54 6.88 -0.62 -10.61
CA GLU A 54 8.28 -0.89 -10.94
C GLU A 54 9.08 -1.26 -9.68
N ASP A 55 8.89 -0.51 -8.60
CA ASP A 55 9.54 -0.82 -7.33
C ASP A 55 8.87 -1.97 -6.59
N LEU A 56 7.53 -2.02 -6.63
CA LEU A 56 6.77 -3.04 -5.92
C LEU A 56 7.03 -4.43 -6.46
N ASN A 57 7.30 -4.56 -7.76
CA ASN A 57 7.51 -5.85 -8.40
C ASN A 57 8.93 -6.41 -8.21
N LYS A 58 9.82 -5.68 -7.54
CA LYS A 58 11.16 -6.16 -7.25
C LYS A 58 11.18 -7.30 -6.25
N GLN A 59 10.08 -7.49 -5.53
CA GLN A 59 9.95 -8.55 -4.54
C GLN A 59 8.56 -9.17 -4.63
N THR A 60 8.48 -10.48 -4.40
CA THR A 60 7.23 -11.22 -4.36
C THR A 60 6.90 -11.56 -2.91
N TYR A 61 5.64 -11.35 -2.54
CA TYR A 61 5.16 -11.65 -1.19
C TYR A 61 4.21 -12.84 -1.24
N LYS A 62 4.41 -13.80 -0.36
CA LYS A 62 3.61 -15.03 -0.30
C LYS A 62 2.46 -14.94 0.69
N ASN A 63 2.53 -13.97 1.61
CA ASN A 63 1.54 -13.80 2.67
C ASN A 63 0.94 -12.41 2.60
N PRO A 64 -0.18 -12.18 3.29
CA PRO A 64 -0.70 -10.83 3.45
C PRO A 64 0.38 -9.87 3.94
N VAL A 65 0.28 -8.62 3.54
CA VAL A 65 1.27 -7.60 3.88
C VAL A 65 0.63 -6.43 4.59
N GLN A 66 1.45 -5.73 5.37
CA GLN A 66 1.14 -4.40 5.85
C GLN A 66 2.17 -3.42 5.30
N ILE A 67 1.72 -2.23 4.98
CA ILE A 67 2.55 -1.17 4.43
C ILE A 67 2.44 0.05 5.35
N TYR A 68 3.57 0.61 5.71
CA TYR A 68 3.61 1.77 6.62
C TYR A 68 4.82 2.63 6.30
N LEU A 69 4.82 3.84 6.84
CA LEU A 69 5.95 4.75 6.70
C LEU A 69 6.90 4.64 7.89
N GLN A 70 8.19 4.66 7.57
CA GLN A 70 9.25 4.81 8.55
C GLN A 70 10.25 5.81 7.98
N ASN A 71 10.32 7.01 8.56
CA ASN A 71 11.18 8.08 8.10
C ASN A 71 11.03 8.36 6.60
N HIS A 72 9.79 8.54 6.15
CA HIS A 72 9.42 8.79 4.75
C HIS A 72 9.70 7.63 3.78
N ALA A 73 10.10 6.48 4.28
CA ALA A 73 10.25 5.29 3.47
C ALA A 73 9.03 4.39 3.61
N LEU A 74 8.49 3.90 2.51
CA LEU A 74 7.43 2.90 2.53
C LEU A 74 8.04 1.54 2.83
N ILE A 75 7.62 0.95 3.93
CA ILE A 75 8.04 -0.39 4.36
C ILE A 75 6.91 -1.35 4.06
N ILE A 76 7.23 -2.45 3.39
CA ILE A 76 6.28 -3.52 3.08
C ILE A 76 6.73 -4.74 3.86
N LYS A 77 5.87 -5.25 4.73
CA LYS A 77 6.21 -6.33 5.63
C LYS A 77 5.12 -7.40 5.60
N GLU A 78 5.50 -8.65 5.42
CA GLU A 78 4.53 -9.75 5.50
C GLU A 78 3.98 -9.89 6.90
N ILE A 79 2.69 -10.19 6.97
CA ILE A 79 2.01 -10.52 8.21
C ILE A 79 2.06 -12.04 8.34
N ALA A 80 2.81 -12.50 9.30
CA ALA A 80 3.01 -13.94 9.47
C ALA A 80 1.77 -14.63 10.05
#